data_736b904ec28e6060e938b5552848094f
#
_entry.id   736b904ec28e6060e938b5552848094f
#
_cell.length_a   1.000
_cell.length_b   1.000
_cell.length_c   1.000
_cell.angle_alpha   90.00
_cell.angle_beta   90.00
_cell.angle_gamma   90.00
#
_symmetry.space_group_name_H-M   'P 1'
#
loop_
_entity.id
_entity.type
_entity.pdbx_description
1 polymer ?
#
loop_
_entity_poly.entity_id
_entity_poly.type
_entity_poly.pdbx_seq_one_letter_code
_entity_poly.pdbx_strand_id
1 'polypeptide(L)'
;LVALDGLSGAGKTTLVKQLKGILNNVVIIHIDDYIVERSKRYDTGQEQWFEYYQLQWDTEYLKEHLYQKIQQNVQSLTLPFYQKEEDTHVHKTINLLANSIVIIEGIFLLREEWKSFYDYIVYLDCPKEIRYERVLQRDTYIGDLEARLKKYNERYWIAEEYYLIKQKPFELADYIQKFI
;
A
#
# COMPACT_ATOMS: atom_id res chain seq x y z
N LEU A 1 -4.94 12.98 7.92
CA LEU A 1 -4.48 11.71 7.35
C LEU A 1 -4.29 11.85 5.84
N VAL A 2 -3.12 11.51 5.32
CA VAL A 2 -2.77 11.64 3.91
C VAL A 2 -2.58 10.25 3.29
N ALA A 3 -3.20 10.01 2.13
CA ALA A 3 -2.87 8.86 1.28
C ALA A 3 -1.73 9.22 0.34
N LEU A 4 -0.70 8.40 0.26
CA LEU A 4 0.29 8.42 -0.80
C LEU A 4 0.16 7.14 -1.62
N ASP A 5 -0.72 7.17 -2.60
CA ASP A 5 -1.07 6.03 -3.44
C ASP A 5 -0.32 6.06 -4.78
N GLY A 6 -0.33 4.95 -5.45
CA GLY A 6 0.29 4.75 -6.76
C GLY A 6 0.64 3.29 -6.97
N LEU A 7 0.74 2.87 -8.21
CA LEU A 7 0.96 1.48 -8.57
C LEU A 7 2.39 1.01 -8.23
N SER A 8 2.62 -0.30 -8.29
CA SER A 8 3.94 -0.89 -8.02
C SER A 8 5.02 -0.26 -8.91
N GLY A 9 6.18 0.07 -8.32
CA GLY A 9 7.28 0.72 -9.04
C GLY A 9 7.12 2.23 -9.26
N ALA A 10 6.03 2.86 -8.79
CA ALA A 10 5.80 4.30 -8.98
C ALA A 10 6.75 5.21 -8.18
N GLY A 11 7.49 4.69 -7.20
CA GLY A 11 8.48 5.46 -6.44
C GLY A 11 7.97 5.99 -5.10
N LYS A 12 6.83 5.52 -4.59
CA LYS A 12 6.22 5.93 -3.32
C LYS A 12 7.20 5.93 -2.14
N THR A 13 7.86 4.82 -1.90
CA THR A 13 8.81 4.67 -0.79
C THR A 13 10.01 5.64 -0.89
N THR A 14 10.44 5.97 -2.12
CA THR A 14 11.48 6.99 -2.34
C THR A 14 10.99 8.37 -1.95
N LEU A 15 9.77 8.74 -2.38
CA LEU A 15 9.16 10.02 -2.04
C LEU A 15 8.94 10.15 -0.52
N VAL A 16 8.45 9.11 0.13
CA VAL A 16 8.25 9.10 1.59
C VAL A 16 9.56 9.32 2.35
N LYS A 17 10.66 8.72 1.90
CA LYS A 17 11.99 8.97 2.50
C LYS A 17 12.41 10.44 2.38
N GLN A 18 12.14 11.07 1.24
CA GLN A 18 12.41 12.49 1.03
C GLN A 18 11.52 13.37 1.92
N LEU A 19 10.22 13.10 1.97
CA LEU A 19 9.28 13.82 2.82
C LEU A 19 9.64 13.73 4.30
N LYS A 20 10.06 12.57 4.77
CA LYS A 20 10.52 12.38 6.16
C LYS A 20 11.75 13.23 6.50
N GLY A 21 12.58 13.55 5.51
CA GLY A 21 13.74 14.43 5.69
C GLY A 21 13.41 15.93 5.73
N ILE A 22 12.21 16.31 5.26
CA ILE A 22 11.81 17.72 5.11
C ILE A 22 10.71 18.10 6.11
N LEU A 23 9.77 17.19 6.36
CA LEU A 23 8.62 17.44 7.22
C LEU A 23 8.95 17.15 8.68
N ASN A 24 8.57 18.09 9.54
CA ASN A 24 8.55 17.87 10.99
C ASN A 24 7.24 17.22 11.40
N ASN A 25 7.26 16.40 12.45
CA ASN A 25 6.08 15.74 13.00
C ASN A 25 5.29 14.89 11.97
N VAL A 26 5.99 14.11 11.16
CA VAL A 26 5.39 13.18 10.22
C VAL A 26 5.49 11.75 10.74
N VAL A 27 4.38 11.02 10.68
CA VAL A 27 4.31 9.59 10.93
C VAL A 27 4.02 8.88 9.60
N ILE A 28 4.90 7.97 9.23
CA ILE A 28 4.76 7.18 8.00
C ILE A 28 4.29 5.78 8.36
N ILE A 29 3.25 5.34 7.67
CA ILE A 29 2.70 3.98 7.78
C ILE A 29 2.75 3.34 6.40
N HIS A 30 3.48 2.24 6.28
CA HIS A 30 3.52 1.43 5.07
C HIS A 30 2.41 0.38 5.15
N ILE A 31 1.42 0.45 4.27
CA ILE A 31 0.29 -0.49 4.32
C ILE A 31 0.74 -1.94 4.12
N ASP A 32 1.83 -2.16 3.40
CA ASP A 32 2.40 -3.48 3.16
C ASP A 32 2.98 -4.14 4.43
N ASP A 33 3.19 -3.37 5.49
CA ASP A 33 3.59 -3.90 6.80
C ASP A 33 2.45 -4.64 7.53
N TYR A 34 1.21 -4.56 7.03
CA TYR A 34 -0.01 -5.08 7.67
C TYR A 34 -0.73 -6.12 6.82
N ILE A 35 -0.02 -6.76 5.89
CA ILE A 35 -0.57 -7.84 5.08
C ILE A 35 -0.83 -9.08 5.94
N VAL A 36 -1.79 -9.91 5.54
CA VAL A 36 -2.11 -11.16 6.23
C VAL A 36 -1.09 -12.26 5.91
N GLU A 37 -1.11 -13.37 6.66
CA GLU A 37 -0.25 -14.53 6.43
C GLU A 37 -0.50 -15.14 5.04
N ARG A 38 0.50 -15.85 4.51
CA ARG A 38 0.46 -16.42 3.14
C ARG A 38 -0.73 -17.34 2.94
N SER A 39 -1.08 -18.16 3.93
CA SER A 39 -2.21 -19.10 3.84
C SER A 39 -3.56 -18.42 3.58
N LYS A 40 -3.70 -17.13 3.93
CA LYS A 40 -4.92 -16.34 3.72
C LYS A 40 -4.98 -15.65 2.36
N ARG A 41 -3.86 -15.52 1.65
CA ARG A 41 -3.72 -14.73 0.41
C ARG A 41 -2.99 -15.41 -0.73
N TYR A 42 -2.66 -16.69 -0.60
CA TYR A 42 -2.09 -17.54 -1.65
C TYR A 42 -2.77 -18.91 -1.63
N ASP A 43 -2.93 -19.49 -2.79
CA ASP A 43 -3.47 -20.83 -2.99
C ASP A 43 -4.87 -21.03 -2.33
N THR A 44 -5.67 -19.98 -2.34
CA THR A 44 -7.02 -19.96 -1.74
C THR A 44 -8.09 -20.56 -2.65
N GLY A 45 -7.72 -20.97 -3.87
CA GLY A 45 -8.65 -21.43 -4.90
C GLY A 45 -9.27 -20.28 -5.73
N GLN A 46 -8.87 -19.04 -5.46
CA GLN A 46 -9.25 -17.88 -6.24
C GLN A 46 -8.17 -17.53 -7.29
N GLU A 47 -8.52 -16.67 -8.24
CA GLU A 47 -7.54 -16.13 -9.19
C GLU A 47 -6.47 -15.31 -8.46
N GLN A 48 -5.21 -15.37 -8.90
CA GLN A 48 -4.10 -14.74 -8.21
C GLN A 48 -4.24 -13.21 -8.06
N TRP A 49 -4.80 -12.54 -9.08
CA TRP A 49 -5.06 -11.10 -8.99
C TRP A 49 -6.11 -10.77 -7.92
N PHE A 50 -7.15 -11.61 -7.78
CA PHE A 50 -8.17 -11.45 -6.75
C PHE A 50 -7.58 -11.64 -5.35
N GLU A 51 -6.77 -12.67 -5.15
CA GLU A 51 -6.04 -12.89 -3.90
C GLU A 51 -5.20 -11.67 -3.51
N TYR A 52 -4.51 -11.06 -4.50
CA TYR A 52 -3.68 -9.88 -4.26
C TYR A 52 -4.52 -8.63 -3.96
N TYR A 53 -5.60 -8.41 -4.67
CA TYR A 53 -6.42 -7.22 -4.46
C TYR A 53 -7.32 -7.36 -3.24
N GLN A 54 -8.00 -8.49 -3.06
CA GLN A 54 -9.03 -8.67 -2.03
C GLN A 54 -8.50 -9.28 -0.73
N LEU A 55 -7.54 -10.19 -0.81
CA LEU A 55 -7.13 -11.00 0.34
C LEU A 55 -5.78 -10.59 0.93
N GLN A 56 -5.13 -9.56 0.37
CA GLN A 56 -3.81 -9.10 0.83
C GLN A 56 -3.87 -8.53 2.25
N TRP A 57 -4.95 -7.90 2.60
CA TRP A 57 -5.18 -7.27 3.90
C TRP A 57 -6.51 -7.72 4.51
N ASP A 58 -6.57 -7.76 5.84
CA ASP A 58 -7.83 -7.75 6.57
C ASP A 58 -8.34 -6.30 6.59
N THR A 59 -9.17 -5.97 5.61
CA THR A 59 -9.59 -4.59 5.35
C THR A 59 -10.49 -4.02 6.43
N GLU A 60 -11.35 -4.84 7.04
CA GLU A 60 -12.21 -4.41 8.13
C GLU A 60 -11.40 -4.24 9.43
N TYR A 61 -10.46 -5.13 9.71
CA TYR A 61 -9.57 -4.96 10.85
C TYR A 61 -8.77 -3.65 10.76
N LEU A 62 -8.17 -3.38 9.60
CA LEU A 62 -7.43 -2.13 9.41
C LEU A 62 -8.32 -0.91 9.47
N LYS A 63 -9.53 -0.97 8.93
CA LYS A 63 -10.53 0.11 9.04
C LYS A 63 -10.81 0.44 10.50
N GLU A 64 -11.06 -0.56 11.34
CA GLU A 64 -11.41 -0.37 12.76
C GLU A 64 -10.19 0.04 13.60
N HIS A 65 -9.04 -0.61 13.41
CA HIS A 65 -7.89 -0.50 14.32
C HIS A 65 -6.82 0.48 13.85
N LEU A 66 -6.81 0.85 12.57
CA LEU A 66 -5.91 1.86 12.03
C LEU A 66 -6.67 3.15 11.70
N TYR A 67 -7.56 3.11 10.72
CA TYR A 67 -8.18 4.32 10.17
C TYR A 67 -9.10 5.04 11.17
N GLN A 68 -10.06 4.33 11.76
CA GLN A 68 -10.95 4.91 12.76
C GLN A 68 -10.20 5.40 14.00
N LYS A 69 -9.14 4.70 14.42
CA LYS A 69 -8.32 5.13 15.56
C LYS A 69 -7.56 6.42 15.27
N ILE A 70 -7.05 6.59 14.07
CA ILE A 70 -6.43 7.87 13.65
C ILE A 70 -7.47 9.00 13.69
N GLN A 71 -8.68 8.78 13.16
CA GLN A 71 -9.77 9.78 13.24
C GLN A 71 -10.20 10.12 14.68
N GLN A 72 -10.09 9.15 15.60
CA GLN A 72 -10.34 9.37 17.03
C GLN A 72 -9.21 10.12 17.74
N ASN A 73 -8.14 10.51 17.02
CA ASN A 73 -6.98 11.21 17.54
C ASN A 73 -6.30 10.48 18.72
N VAL A 74 -6.21 9.15 18.67
CA VAL A 74 -5.49 8.38 19.68
C VAL A 74 -4.00 8.74 19.66
N GLN A 75 -3.34 8.66 20.81
CA GLN A 75 -1.92 9.00 20.93
C GLN A 75 -0.99 7.87 20.49
N SER A 76 -1.49 6.65 20.39
CA SER A 76 -0.73 5.50 19.91
C SER A 76 -1.65 4.43 19.32
N LEU A 77 -1.08 3.65 18.42
CA LEU A 77 -1.71 2.49 17.78
C LEU A 77 -0.82 1.27 18.00
N THR A 78 -1.41 0.16 18.38
CA THR A 78 -0.69 -1.14 18.40
C THR A 78 -1.32 -2.05 17.37
N LEU A 79 -0.55 -2.42 16.36
CA LEU A 79 -1.01 -3.16 15.20
C LEU A 79 -0.14 -4.41 14.95
N PRO A 80 -0.71 -5.48 14.34
CA PRO A 80 0.02 -6.68 13.95
C PRO A 80 0.90 -6.38 12.73
N PHE A 81 2.20 -6.22 12.95
CA PHE A 81 3.20 -6.00 11.92
C PHE A 81 3.64 -7.35 11.33
N TYR A 82 3.52 -7.51 10.02
CA TYR A 82 3.87 -8.75 9.35
C TYR A 82 5.37 -8.96 9.22
N GLN A 83 5.83 -10.13 9.62
CA GLN A 83 7.20 -10.60 9.46
C GLN A 83 7.28 -11.58 8.30
N LYS A 84 7.89 -11.15 7.21
CA LYS A 84 7.88 -11.87 5.92
C LYS A 84 8.61 -13.22 5.98
N GLU A 85 9.69 -13.28 6.71
CA GLU A 85 10.55 -14.46 6.81
C GLU A 85 9.81 -15.59 7.54
N GLU A 86 9.20 -15.28 8.66
CA GLU A 86 8.52 -16.23 9.55
C GLU A 86 7.05 -16.44 9.19
N ASP A 87 6.49 -15.62 8.29
CA ASP A 87 5.07 -15.61 7.94
C ASP A 87 4.14 -15.45 9.16
N THR A 88 4.53 -14.57 10.07
CA THR A 88 3.83 -14.31 11.33
C THR A 88 3.63 -12.82 11.57
N HIS A 89 2.95 -12.48 12.67
CA HIS A 89 2.79 -11.09 13.08
C HIS A 89 3.42 -10.84 14.46
N VAL A 90 4.03 -9.68 14.61
CA VAL A 90 4.43 -9.11 15.89
C VAL A 90 3.69 -7.80 16.12
N HIS A 91 3.24 -7.55 17.35
CA HIS A 91 2.59 -6.29 17.65
C HIS A 91 3.63 -5.18 17.78
N LYS A 92 3.43 -4.11 17.02
CA LYS A 92 4.25 -2.89 17.10
C LYS A 92 3.38 -1.70 17.46
N THR A 93 3.90 -0.83 18.32
CA THR A 93 3.23 0.41 18.71
C THR A 93 3.78 1.58 17.90
N ILE A 94 2.88 2.34 17.29
CA ILE A 94 3.14 3.58 16.59
C ILE A 94 2.65 4.73 17.46
N ASN A 95 3.52 5.66 17.79
CA ASN A 95 3.16 6.87 18.52
C ASN A 95 2.65 7.94 17.56
N LEU A 96 1.48 8.49 17.84
CA LEU A 96 0.86 9.58 17.10
C LEU A 96 0.92 10.84 17.98
N LEU A 97 1.88 11.70 17.70
CA LEU A 97 1.99 12.96 18.43
C LEU A 97 0.86 13.91 18.03
N ALA A 98 0.43 14.76 18.94
CA ALA A 98 -0.54 15.81 18.62
C ALA A 98 -0.03 16.65 17.45
N ASN A 99 -0.90 16.92 16.49
CA ASN A 99 -0.58 17.65 15.24
C ASN A 99 0.42 16.94 14.31
N SER A 100 0.58 15.61 14.42
CA SER A 100 1.35 14.86 13.43
C SER A 100 0.60 14.78 12.10
N ILE A 101 1.34 14.92 11.01
CA ILE A 101 0.86 14.51 9.69
C ILE A 101 1.05 13.00 9.61
N VAL A 102 -0.04 12.25 9.47
CA VAL A 102 0.03 10.80 9.26
C VAL A 102 -0.09 10.54 7.76
N ILE A 103 0.93 9.92 7.18
CA ILE A 103 0.95 9.51 5.78
C ILE A 103 0.88 7.99 5.73
N ILE A 104 -0.17 7.45 5.12
CA ILE A 104 -0.23 6.03 4.75
C ILE A 104 0.25 5.93 3.30
N GLU A 105 1.31 5.15 3.07
CA GLU A 105 1.82 4.89 1.73
C GLU A 105 1.60 3.45 1.31
N GLY A 106 1.27 3.25 0.06
CA GLY A 106 1.15 1.92 -0.52
C GLY A 106 0.35 1.86 -1.81
N ILE A 107 -0.09 0.68 -2.13
CA ILE A 107 -0.95 0.40 -3.29
C ILE A 107 -2.40 0.17 -2.83
N PHE A 108 -3.36 0.50 -3.68
CA PHE A 108 -4.79 0.25 -3.46
C PHE A 108 -5.39 0.99 -2.25
N LEU A 109 -4.82 2.13 -1.86
CA LEU A 109 -5.28 2.89 -0.70
C LEU A 109 -6.66 3.51 -0.89
N LEU A 110 -7.06 3.80 -2.15
CA LEU A 110 -8.34 4.45 -2.45
C LEU A 110 -9.48 3.44 -2.67
N ARG A 111 -9.35 2.25 -2.09
CA ARG A 111 -10.43 1.26 -2.08
C ARG A 111 -11.61 1.73 -1.22
N GLU A 112 -12.81 1.20 -1.51
CA GLU A 112 -14.06 1.63 -0.87
C GLU A 112 -13.99 1.64 0.66
N GLU A 113 -13.31 0.67 1.24
CA GLU A 113 -13.23 0.48 2.68
C GLU A 113 -12.44 1.58 3.39
N TRP A 114 -11.51 2.27 2.67
CA TRP A 114 -10.56 3.19 3.29
C TRP A 114 -10.60 4.63 2.75
N LYS A 115 -11.03 4.84 1.50
CA LYS A 115 -10.88 6.12 0.80
C LYS A 115 -11.51 7.32 1.53
N SER A 116 -12.61 7.10 2.28
CA SER A 116 -13.31 8.15 3.00
C SER A 116 -12.60 8.65 4.27
N PHE A 117 -11.53 7.99 4.68
CA PHE A 117 -10.77 8.38 5.86
C PHE A 117 -9.68 9.40 5.58
N TYR A 118 -9.30 9.59 4.33
CA TYR A 118 -8.21 10.50 3.96
C TYR A 118 -8.70 11.94 3.85
N ASP A 119 -7.93 12.86 4.46
CA ASP A 119 -8.13 14.31 4.34
C ASP A 119 -7.49 14.85 3.07
N TYR A 120 -6.45 14.18 2.55
CA TYR A 120 -5.73 14.56 1.34
C TYR A 120 -5.15 13.34 0.64
N ILE A 121 -5.27 13.31 -0.67
CA ILE A 121 -4.88 12.16 -1.49
C ILE A 121 -3.85 12.60 -2.53
N VAL A 122 -2.66 12.03 -2.45
CA VAL A 122 -1.60 12.17 -3.45
C VAL A 122 -1.49 10.87 -4.23
N TYR A 123 -1.63 10.95 -5.54
CA TYR A 123 -1.43 9.81 -6.43
C TYR A 123 -0.15 9.97 -7.24
N LEU A 124 0.73 8.97 -7.20
CA LEU A 124 1.95 8.95 -7.99
C LEU A 124 1.67 8.28 -9.35
N ASP A 125 1.64 9.11 -10.38
CA ASP A 125 1.50 8.69 -11.78
C ASP A 125 2.88 8.50 -12.42
N CYS A 126 3.25 7.24 -12.62
CA CYS A 126 4.50 6.86 -13.26
C CYS A 126 4.20 5.98 -14.49
N PRO A 127 4.81 6.25 -15.63
CA PRO A 127 4.59 5.47 -16.87
C PRO A 127 4.74 3.96 -16.64
N LYS A 128 3.86 3.20 -17.27
CA LYS A 128 3.78 1.74 -17.14
C LYS A 128 5.11 1.06 -17.44
N GLU A 129 5.78 1.49 -18.50
CA GLU A 129 7.05 0.93 -18.96
C GLU A 129 8.15 1.09 -17.91
N ILE A 130 8.24 2.28 -17.31
CA ILE A 130 9.21 2.59 -16.25
C ILE A 130 8.92 1.76 -14.99
N ARG A 131 7.65 1.66 -14.60
CA ARG A 131 7.25 0.88 -13.43
C ARG A 131 7.57 -0.60 -13.61
N TYR A 132 7.26 -1.15 -14.80
CA TYR A 132 7.49 -2.56 -15.10
C TYR A 132 8.97 -2.90 -15.08
N GLU A 133 9.82 -2.08 -15.71
CA GLU A 133 11.27 -2.26 -15.62
C GLU A 133 11.76 -2.27 -14.16
N ARG A 134 11.33 -1.29 -13.37
CA ARG A 134 11.74 -1.18 -11.95
C ARG A 134 11.36 -2.40 -11.13
N VAL A 135 10.12 -2.88 -11.25
CA VAL A 135 9.67 -4.02 -10.43
C VAL A 135 10.32 -5.32 -10.88
N LEU A 136 10.54 -5.52 -12.18
CA LEU A 136 11.22 -6.70 -12.68
C LEU A 136 12.70 -6.74 -12.29
N GLN A 137 13.36 -5.59 -12.14
CA GLN A 137 14.72 -5.50 -11.61
C GLN A 137 14.78 -5.69 -10.10
N ARG A 138 13.80 -5.11 -9.36
CA ARG A 138 13.77 -5.11 -7.89
C ARG A 138 13.42 -6.48 -7.30
N ASP A 139 12.41 -7.16 -7.86
CA ASP A 139 11.73 -8.27 -7.20
C ASP A 139 12.37 -9.64 -7.51
N THR A 140 13.70 -9.68 -7.47
CA THR A 140 14.53 -10.87 -7.75
C THR A 140 14.25 -12.04 -6.79
N TYR A 141 13.65 -11.77 -5.63
CA TYR A 141 13.23 -12.80 -4.68
C TYR A 141 12.11 -13.72 -5.20
N ILE A 142 11.41 -13.34 -6.28
CA ILE A 142 10.39 -14.16 -6.94
C ILE A 142 11.04 -15.29 -7.75
N GLY A 143 12.27 -15.05 -8.27
CA GLY A 143 12.99 -15.98 -9.12
C GLY A 143 13.67 -15.30 -10.30
N ASP A 144 13.86 -16.05 -11.40
CA ASP A 144 14.39 -15.51 -12.65
C ASP A 144 13.42 -14.55 -13.34
N LEU A 145 13.80 -14.01 -14.49
CA LEU A 145 12.97 -13.05 -15.22
C LEU A 145 11.64 -13.67 -15.68
N GLU A 146 11.65 -14.92 -16.10
CA GLU A 146 10.44 -15.60 -16.57
C GLU A 146 9.44 -15.80 -15.42
N ALA A 147 9.91 -16.26 -14.27
CA ALA A 147 9.08 -16.39 -13.04
C ALA A 147 8.51 -15.04 -12.60
N ARG A 148 9.31 -13.96 -12.65
CA ARG A 148 8.84 -12.61 -12.35
C ARG A 148 7.76 -12.15 -13.33
N LEU A 149 7.99 -12.28 -14.63
CA LEU A 149 7.03 -11.91 -15.66
C LEU A 149 5.72 -12.67 -15.51
N LYS A 150 5.79 -13.99 -15.27
CA LYS A 150 4.59 -14.80 -15.00
C LYS A 150 3.83 -14.29 -13.80
N LYS A 151 4.52 -14.08 -12.66
CA LYS A 151 3.89 -13.59 -11.42
C LYS A 151 3.25 -12.22 -11.60
N TYR A 152 3.92 -11.32 -12.32
CA TYR A 152 3.38 -9.98 -12.59
C TYR A 152 2.17 -10.03 -13.52
N ASN A 153 2.20 -10.85 -14.58
CA ASN A 153 1.09 -11.01 -15.52
C ASN A 153 -0.17 -11.65 -14.88
N GLU A 154 0.00 -12.63 -13.99
CA GLU A 154 -1.12 -13.37 -13.43
C GLU A 154 -1.67 -12.76 -12.12
N ARG A 155 -0.86 -11.99 -11.40
CA ARG A 155 -1.21 -11.50 -10.06
C ARG A 155 -1.25 -9.98 -9.98
N TYR A 156 -0.11 -9.31 -10.23
CA TYR A 156 0.04 -7.91 -9.86
C TYR A 156 -0.58 -6.96 -10.89
N TRP A 157 -0.27 -7.12 -12.17
CA TRP A 157 -0.73 -6.17 -13.20
C TRP A 157 -2.23 -6.25 -13.45
N ILE A 158 -2.83 -7.43 -13.39
CA ILE A 158 -4.30 -7.56 -13.49
C ILE A 158 -4.98 -6.86 -12.31
N ALA A 159 -4.46 -7.05 -11.09
CA ALA A 159 -4.98 -6.38 -9.91
C ALA A 159 -4.85 -4.85 -9.99
N GLU A 160 -3.72 -4.35 -10.53
CA GLU A 160 -3.51 -2.92 -10.78
C GLU A 160 -4.51 -2.37 -11.82
N GLU A 161 -4.74 -3.07 -12.91
CA GLU A 161 -5.73 -2.68 -13.93
C GLU A 161 -7.15 -2.70 -13.35
N TYR A 162 -7.50 -3.73 -12.59
CA TYR A 162 -8.78 -3.79 -11.88
C TYR A 162 -8.96 -2.58 -10.94
N TYR A 163 -7.93 -2.26 -10.17
CA TYR A 163 -7.95 -1.11 -9.26
C TYR A 163 -8.18 0.22 -10.01
N LEU A 164 -7.45 0.45 -11.10
CA LEU A 164 -7.59 1.67 -11.91
C LEU A 164 -9.01 1.83 -12.44
N ILE A 165 -9.62 0.76 -12.94
CA ILE A 165 -10.97 0.78 -13.49
C ILE A 165 -12.01 0.94 -12.37
N LYS A 166 -11.86 0.20 -11.28
CA LYS A 166 -12.85 0.13 -10.21
C LYS A 166 -12.85 1.37 -9.33
N GLN A 167 -11.69 1.84 -8.92
CA GLN A 167 -11.55 2.91 -7.93
C GLN A 167 -11.25 4.27 -8.56
N LYS A 168 -10.77 4.30 -9.81
CA LYS A 168 -10.48 5.52 -10.56
C LYS A 168 -9.63 6.54 -9.77
N PRO A 169 -8.44 6.15 -9.30
CA PRO A 169 -7.65 6.96 -8.39
C PRO A 169 -7.31 8.36 -8.93
N PHE A 170 -7.22 8.51 -10.25
CA PHE A 170 -7.00 9.81 -10.90
C PHE A 170 -8.15 10.80 -10.69
N GLU A 171 -9.40 10.30 -10.54
CA GLU A 171 -10.57 11.14 -10.29
C GLU A 171 -10.69 11.52 -8.80
N LEU A 172 -10.10 10.72 -7.90
CA LEU A 172 -10.18 10.89 -6.45
C LEU A 172 -9.02 11.68 -5.86
N ALA A 173 -7.88 11.74 -6.55
CA ALA A 173 -6.67 12.39 -6.04
C ALA A 173 -6.81 13.91 -6.00
N ASP A 174 -6.45 14.52 -4.86
CA ASP A 174 -6.31 15.97 -4.74
C ASP A 174 -5.06 16.49 -5.46
N TYR A 175 -4.03 15.66 -5.53
CA TYR A 175 -2.80 15.97 -6.25
C TYR A 175 -2.24 14.74 -6.98
N ILE A 176 -1.92 14.92 -8.26
CA ILE A 176 -1.28 13.90 -9.09
C ILE A 176 0.17 14.32 -9.33
N GLN A 177 1.11 13.58 -8.73
CA GLN A 177 2.53 13.73 -9.00
C GLN A 177 2.91 12.90 -10.22
N LYS A 178 3.21 13.56 -11.31
CA LYS A 178 3.72 12.92 -12.53
C LYS A 178 5.22 12.74 -12.44
N PHE A 179 5.68 11.55 -12.79
CA PHE A 179 7.10 11.29 -13.06
C PHE A 179 7.38 11.59 -14.53
N ILE A 180 8.33 12.47 -14.73
CA ILE A 180 8.88 12.82 -16.06
C ILE A 180 10.11 11.95 -16.32
#